data_2d96381bb09ecf3c138f81f10c25e92d
#
_entry.id   2d96381bb09ecf3c138f81f10c25e92d
#
_cell.length_a   1.000
_cell.length_b   1.000
_cell.length_c   1.000
_cell.angle_alpha   90.00
_cell.angle_beta   90.00
_cell.angle_gamma   90.00
#
_symmetry.space_group_name_H-M   'P 1'
#
loop_
_entity.id
_entity.type
_entity.pdbx_description
1 polymer ?
#
loop_
_entity_poly.entity_id
_entity_poly.type
_entity_poly.pdbx_seq_one_letter_code
_entity_poly.pdbx_strand_id
1 'polypeptide(L)'
;MASALPSSIDQNFRLDTVGDESFVLKISNSSELPEFLDAQVRALEYLAAGPPIALRLPVVTRRPSGDATIFAKGHLVWLVGWLEGKPVAHLESKPRTLLQEFGRALGELDERLAGFDDPAVHREFRWDLMRAPGVLGLTTHIPDPEGRQHVLRSLRRFATDT
;
A
#
# COMPACT_ATOMS: atom_id res chain seq x y z
N MET A 1 14.29 -15.52 -13.42
CA MET A 1 13.13 -16.38 -13.06
C MET A 1 12.00 -15.49 -12.58
N ALA A 2 10.72 -15.91 -12.76
CA ALA A 2 9.57 -15.15 -12.22
C ALA A 2 8.77 -16.04 -11.28
N SER A 3 8.38 -15.54 -10.12
CA SER A 3 7.54 -16.22 -9.13
C SER A 3 6.43 -15.31 -8.63
N ALA A 4 5.21 -15.85 -8.51
CA ALA A 4 4.06 -15.08 -8.05
C ALA A 4 4.20 -14.71 -6.57
N LEU A 5 3.77 -13.50 -6.24
CA LEU A 5 3.69 -12.98 -4.86
C LEU A 5 2.22 -12.84 -4.45
N PRO A 6 1.91 -12.94 -3.14
CA PRO A 6 0.58 -12.66 -2.63
C PRO A 6 0.12 -11.25 -3.01
N SER A 7 -1.13 -11.12 -3.45
CA SER A 7 -1.74 -9.84 -3.79
C SER A 7 -3.25 -9.92 -3.63
N SER A 8 -3.94 -8.80 -3.38
CA SER A 8 -5.39 -8.77 -3.21
C SER A 8 -6.13 -8.34 -4.48
N ILE A 9 -5.63 -7.34 -5.18
CA ILE A 9 -6.30 -6.73 -6.34
C ILE A 9 -5.39 -6.78 -7.57
N ASP A 10 -4.13 -6.40 -7.40
CA ASP A 10 -3.11 -6.41 -8.45
C ASP A 10 -2.49 -7.81 -8.60
N GLN A 11 -1.65 -7.98 -9.61
CA GLN A 11 -0.78 -9.14 -9.71
C GLN A 11 0.66 -8.70 -9.49
N ASN A 12 1.34 -9.37 -8.56
CA ASN A 12 2.74 -9.09 -8.25
C ASN A 12 3.60 -10.33 -8.49
N PHE A 13 4.79 -10.10 -9.05
CA PHE A 13 5.76 -11.16 -9.31
C PHE A 13 7.15 -10.73 -8.86
N ARG A 14 7.86 -11.60 -8.16
CA ARG A 14 9.28 -11.44 -8.00
C ARG A 14 9.98 -11.85 -9.30
N LEU A 15 10.88 -11.02 -9.76
CA LEU A 15 11.75 -11.27 -10.89
C LEU A 15 13.19 -11.36 -10.40
N ASP A 16 13.84 -12.49 -10.62
CA ASP A 16 15.27 -12.66 -10.37
C ASP A 16 16.00 -12.64 -11.71
N THR A 17 16.95 -11.72 -11.87
CA THR A 17 17.77 -11.57 -13.06
C THR A 17 18.97 -12.53 -13.05
N VAL A 18 19.74 -12.57 -14.13
CA VAL A 18 20.96 -13.36 -14.22
C VAL A 18 22.11 -12.71 -13.42
N GLY A 19 22.00 -11.41 -13.09
CA GLY A 19 23.03 -10.60 -12.42
C GLY A 19 22.78 -10.39 -10.93
N ASP A 20 22.16 -11.32 -10.22
CA ASP A 20 21.84 -11.26 -8.78
C ASP A 20 20.93 -10.10 -8.34
N GLU A 21 20.40 -9.34 -9.26
CA GLU A 21 19.40 -8.32 -8.96
C GLU A 21 18.00 -8.94 -8.94
N SER A 22 17.18 -8.52 -7.99
CA SER A 22 15.78 -8.92 -7.90
C SER A 22 14.86 -7.71 -7.88
N PHE A 23 13.67 -7.90 -8.47
CA PHE A 23 12.66 -6.84 -8.60
C PHE A 23 11.28 -7.38 -8.25
N VAL A 24 10.35 -6.47 -8.02
CA VAL A 24 8.91 -6.77 -8.01
C VAL A 24 8.29 -6.15 -9.26
N LEU A 25 7.79 -7.00 -10.14
CA LEU A 25 6.92 -6.61 -11.24
C LEU A 25 5.51 -6.46 -10.68
N LYS A 26 4.90 -5.30 -10.86
CA LYS A 26 3.54 -5.00 -10.44
C LYS A 26 2.68 -4.77 -11.68
N ILE A 27 1.59 -5.52 -11.78
CA ILE A 27 0.58 -5.40 -12.84
C ILE A 27 -0.70 -4.95 -12.15
N SER A 28 -1.07 -3.68 -12.34
CA SER A 28 -2.26 -3.11 -11.73
C SER A 28 -3.53 -3.73 -12.31
N ASN A 29 -4.59 -3.75 -11.52
CA ASN A 29 -5.88 -4.14 -12.05
C ASN A 29 -6.33 -3.16 -13.15
N SER A 30 -7.22 -3.60 -14.04
CA SER A 30 -7.63 -2.82 -15.22
C SER A 30 -8.44 -1.57 -14.90
N SER A 31 -8.92 -1.42 -13.68
CA SER A 31 -9.66 -0.23 -13.22
C SER A 31 -8.76 0.81 -12.53
N GLU A 32 -7.45 0.54 -12.40
CA GLU A 32 -6.54 1.51 -11.79
C GLU A 32 -6.27 2.66 -12.75
N LEU A 33 -6.29 3.87 -12.23
CA LEU A 33 -6.10 5.08 -13.00
C LEU A 33 -4.60 5.41 -13.13
N PRO A 34 -4.13 5.79 -14.34
CA PRO A 34 -2.72 6.13 -14.55
C PRO A 34 -2.20 7.20 -13.59
N GLU A 35 -2.97 8.27 -13.37
CA GLU A 35 -2.60 9.37 -12.48
C GLU A 35 -2.39 8.93 -11.03
N PHE A 36 -3.15 7.92 -10.57
CA PHE A 36 -2.97 7.39 -9.22
C PHE A 36 -1.72 6.51 -9.12
N LEU A 37 -1.42 5.72 -10.14
CA LEU A 37 -0.17 4.97 -10.18
C LEU A 37 1.05 5.89 -10.24
N ASP A 38 0.96 6.95 -11.04
CA ASP A 38 2.01 7.96 -11.13
C ASP A 38 2.19 8.70 -9.78
N ALA A 39 1.12 8.94 -9.03
CA ALA A 39 1.21 9.49 -7.67
C ALA A 39 1.92 8.52 -6.70
N GLN A 40 1.71 7.20 -6.82
CA GLN A 40 2.47 6.21 -6.03
C GLN A 40 3.97 6.25 -6.36
N VAL A 41 4.31 6.39 -7.63
CA VAL A 41 5.71 6.55 -8.07
C VAL A 41 6.30 7.83 -7.48
N ARG A 42 5.61 8.96 -7.60
CA ARG A 42 6.06 10.25 -7.03
C ARG A 42 6.19 10.21 -5.52
N ALA A 43 5.31 9.52 -4.81
CA ALA A 43 5.42 9.34 -3.35
C ALA A 43 6.68 8.58 -2.97
N LEU A 44 7.02 7.50 -3.66
CA LEU A 44 8.27 6.76 -3.41
C LEU A 44 9.50 7.61 -3.71
N GLU A 45 9.49 8.38 -4.78
CA GLU A 45 10.59 9.29 -5.14
C GLU A 45 10.72 10.47 -4.17
N TYR A 46 9.60 11.02 -3.72
CA TYR A 46 9.57 12.04 -2.68
C TYR A 46 10.21 11.54 -1.37
N LEU A 47 9.85 10.34 -0.95
CA LEU A 47 10.45 9.72 0.22
C LEU A 47 11.94 9.47 0.04
N ALA A 48 12.36 8.98 -1.14
CA ALA A 48 13.75 8.68 -1.46
C ALA A 48 14.63 9.95 -1.55
N ALA A 49 14.07 11.07 -1.98
CA ALA A 49 14.78 12.35 -2.08
C ALA A 49 14.97 13.05 -0.72
N GLY A 50 14.19 12.65 0.29
CA GLY A 50 14.25 13.26 1.62
C GLY A 50 15.36 12.68 2.52
N PRO A 51 15.46 13.15 3.79
CA PRO A 51 16.36 12.56 4.77
C PRO A 51 16.08 11.06 4.96
N PRO A 52 17.11 10.26 5.28
CA PRO A 52 16.92 8.84 5.56
C PRO A 52 15.88 8.58 6.65
N ILE A 53 15.07 7.54 6.47
CA ILE A 53 14.14 7.02 7.48
C ILE A 53 14.58 5.60 7.90
N ALA A 54 14.03 5.09 8.99
CA ALA A 54 14.36 3.75 9.49
C ALA A 54 13.95 2.62 8.52
N LEU A 55 13.04 2.90 7.59
CA LEU A 55 12.57 1.94 6.61
C LEU A 55 13.44 1.96 5.35
N ARG A 56 13.73 0.78 4.81
CA ARG A 56 14.22 0.66 3.43
C ARG A 56 13.03 0.78 2.48
N LEU A 57 13.17 1.65 1.50
CA LEU A 57 12.14 1.89 0.50
C LEU A 57 12.48 1.16 -0.80
N PRO A 58 11.49 0.63 -1.53
CA PRO A 58 11.74 0.08 -2.85
C PRO A 58 12.08 1.21 -3.84
N VAL A 59 13.10 0.98 -4.65
CA VAL A 59 13.51 1.94 -5.69
C VAL A 59 12.66 1.68 -6.94
N VAL A 60 12.04 2.75 -7.47
CA VAL A 60 11.30 2.67 -8.72
C VAL A 60 12.29 2.52 -9.88
N THR A 61 12.05 1.55 -10.75
CA THR A 61 12.85 1.34 -11.96
C THR A 61 12.23 2.13 -13.11
N ARG A 62 13.03 3.01 -13.72
CA ARG A 62 12.61 3.77 -14.89
C ARG A 62 13.18 3.18 -16.17
N ARG A 63 12.44 3.34 -17.26
CA ARG A 63 12.91 3.03 -18.62
C ARG A 63 13.93 4.08 -19.07
N PRO A 64 14.73 3.80 -20.10
CA PRO A 64 15.61 4.81 -20.71
C PRO A 64 14.86 6.05 -21.22
N SER A 65 13.56 5.93 -21.54
CA SER A 65 12.67 7.06 -21.88
C SER A 65 12.33 7.97 -20.69
N GLY A 66 12.63 7.55 -19.46
CA GLY A 66 12.26 8.22 -18.22
C GLY A 66 10.94 7.73 -17.61
N ASP A 67 10.13 6.95 -18.32
CA ASP A 67 8.85 6.45 -17.83
C ASP A 67 9.05 5.39 -16.74
N ALA A 68 8.29 5.48 -15.65
CA ALA A 68 8.24 4.45 -14.59
C ALA A 68 7.18 3.38 -14.88
N THR A 69 6.16 3.74 -15.65
CA THR A 69 5.00 2.90 -15.94
C THR A 69 4.90 2.59 -17.43
N ILE A 70 4.31 1.46 -17.77
CA ILE A 70 3.94 1.12 -19.15
C ILE A 70 2.50 0.62 -19.17
N PHE A 71 1.81 0.87 -20.27
CA PHE A 71 0.51 0.26 -20.51
C PHE A 71 0.68 -0.96 -21.41
N ALA A 72 0.27 -2.13 -20.94
CA ALA A 72 0.39 -3.38 -21.66
C ALA A 72 -0.85 -4.25 -21.45
N LYS A 73 -1.46 -4.72 -22.53
CA LYS A 73 -2.63 -5.62 -22.51
C LYS A 73 -3.78 -5.16 -21.60
N GLY A 74 -4.04 -3.86 -21.55
CA GLY A 74 -5.12 -3.28 -20.74
C GLY A 74 -4.74 -3.03 -19.27
N HIS A 75 -3.48 -3.18 -18.89
CA HIS A 75 -2.99 -2.98 -17.53
C HIS A 75 -1.83 -2.00 -17.49
N LEU A 76 -1.74 -1.27 -16.40
CA LEU A 76 -0.55 -0.51 -16.05
C LEU A 76 0.46 -1.46 -15.39
N VAL A 77 1.70 -1.37 -15.81
CA VAL A 77 2.78 -2.24 -15.34
C VAL A 77 3.97 -1.38 -14.93
N TRP A 78 4.57 -1.71 -13.80
CA TRP A 78 5.75 -1.02 -13.29
C TRP A 78 6.66 -1.96 -12.50
N LEU A 79 7.88 -1.52 -12.23
CA LEU A 79 8.92 -2.33 -11.64
C LEU A 79 9.56 -1.57 -10.47
N VAL A 80 9.71 -2.24 -9.34
CA VAL A 80 10.42 -1.72 -8.17
C VAL A 80 11.47 -2.71 -7.70
N GLY A 81 12.54 -2.21 -7.07
CA GLY A 81 13.57 -3.05 -6.48
C GLY A 81 13.01 -3.98 -5.41
N TRP A 82 13.53 -5.19 -5.35
CA TRP A 82 13.20 -6.15 -4.30
C TRP A 82 13.80 -5.71 -2.96
N LEU A 83 13.05 -5.85 -1.89
CA LEU A 83 13.53 -5.66 -0.52
C LEU A 83 13.70 -7.00 0.17
N GLU A 84 14.93 -7.31 0.56
CA GLU A 84 15.23 -8.51 1.34
C GLU A 84 14.64 -8.41 2.75
N GLY A 85 14.03 -9.51 3.20
CA GLY A 85 13.44 -9.60 4.53
C GLY A 85 12.46 -10.74 4.67
N LYS A 86 11.98 -10.93 5.90
CA LYS A 86 10.90 -11.87 6.21
C LYS A 86 9.62 -11.08 6.54
N PRO A 87 8.48 -11.40 5.92
CA PRO A 87 7.20 -10.82 6.31
C PRO A 87 6.92 -11.05 7.81
N VAL A 88 6.45 -10.02 8.50
CA VAL A 88 6.12 -10.10 9.94
C VAL A 88 5.11 -11.21 10.22
N ALA A 89 4.21 -11.50 9.27
CA ALA A 89 3.25 -12.60 9.37
C ALA A 89 3.92 -13.97 9.52
N HIS A 90 5.12 -14.15 8.95
CA HIS A 90 5.87 -15.42 8.95
C HIS A 90 6.85 -15.55 10.12
N LEU A 91 6.86 -14.60 11.05
CA LEU A 91 7.68 -14.69 12.26
C LEU A 91 6.99 -15.55 13.31
N GLU A 92 7.70 -16.54 13.84
CA GLU A 92 7.22 -17.40 14.92
C GLU A 92 6.94 -16.62 16.21
N SER A 93 7.77 -15.61 16.49
CA SER A 93 7.63 -14.74 17.65
C SER A 93 7.64 -13.27 17.21
N LYS A 94 6.80 -12.47 17.84
CA LYS A 94 6.70 -11.02 17.63
C LYS A 94 6.98 -10.31 18.97
N PRO A 95 8.26 -10.18 19.36
CA PRO A 95 8.61 -9.55 20.63
C PRO A 95 8.14 -8.08 20.65
N ARG A 96 7.86 -7.59 21.85
CA ARG A 96 7.37 -6.22 22.05
C ARG A 96 8.29 -5.17 21.42
N THR A 97 9.60 -5.39 21.47
CA THR A 97 10.60 -4.50 20.87
C THR A 97 10.42 -4.38 19.35
N LEU A 98 10.17 -5.51 18.66
CA LEU A 98 9.88 -5.49 17.21
C LEU A 98 8.62 -4.67 16.91
N LEU A 99 7.55 -4.84 17.69
CA LEU A 99 6.30 -4.10 17.51
C LEU A 99 6.50 -2.59 17.77
N GLN A 100 7.31 -2.24 18.77
CA GLN A 100 7.66 -0.84 19.05
C GLN A 100 8.47 -0.21 17.91
N GLU A 101 9.50 -0.91 17.41
CA GLU A 101 10.30 -0.43 16.27
C GLU A 101 9.45 -0.31 14.99
N PHE A 102 8.54 -1.26 14.77
CA PHE A 102 7.62 -1.20 13.64
C PHE A 102 6.69 0.03 13.75
N GLY A 103 6.11 0.28 14.94
CA GLY A 103 5.29 1.46 15.16
C GLY A 103 6.07 2.77 14.99
N ARG A 104 7.31 2.84 15.49
CA ARG A 104 8.19 3.98 15.31
C ARG A 104 8.48 4.25 13.82
N ALA A 105 8.81 3.19 13.08
CA ALA A 105 9.11 3.30 11.65
C ALA A 105 7.88 3.73 10.82
N LEU A 106 6.67 3.28 11.18
CA LEU A 106 5.44 3.77 10.57
C LEU A 106 5.20 5.26 10.90
N GLY A 107 5.41 5.68 12.16
CA GLY A 107 5.29 7.09 12.54
C GLY A 107 6.27 8.01 11.77
N GLU A 108 7.51 7.56 11.58
CA GLU A 108 8.47 8.29 10.72
C GLU A 108 7.99 8.39 9.27
N LEU A 109 7.41 7.32 8.73
CA LEU A 109 6.86 7.30 7.37
C LEU A 109 5.70 8.29 7.23
N ASP A 110 4.76 8.27 8.19
CA ASP A 110 3.62 9.19 8.21
C ASP A 110 4.07 10.65 8.32
N GLU A 111 5.02 10.94 9.21
CA GLU A 111 5.60 12.29 9.36
C GLU A 111 6.25 12.76 8.05
N ARG A 112 6.96 11.87 7.36
CA ARG A 112 7.59 12.18 6.08
C ARG A 112 6.57 12.42 4.98
N LEU A 113 5.51 11.64 4.93
CA LEU A 113 4.43 11.78 3.95
C LEU A 113 3.51 12.97 4.24
N ALA A 114 3.52 13.54 5.44
CA ALA A 114 2.71 14.72 5.77
C ALA A 114 3.00 15.95 4.88
N GLY A 115 4.20 16.01 4.29
CA GLY A 115 4.58 17.07 3.32
C GLY A 115 4.35 16.67 1.86
N PHE A 116 3.88 15.45 1.58
CA PHE A 116 3.56 15.00 0.23
C PHE A 116 2.09 15.31 -0.07
N ASP A 117 1.88 16.12 -1.11
CA ASP A 117 0.54 16.43 -1.62
C ASP A 117 0.51 16.21 -3.13
N ASP A 118 -0.43 15.42 -3.58
CA ASP A 118 -0.65 15.11 -5.00
C ASP A 118 -2.15 15.07 -5.28
N PRO A 119 -2.66 15.79 -6.29
CA PRO A 119 -4.09 15.82 -6.59
C PRO A 119 -4.72 14.42 -6.77
N ALA A 120 -3.97 13.46 -7.29
CA ALA A 120 -4.47 12.11 -7.52
C ALA A 120 -4.71 11.30 -6.24
N VAL A 121 -4.10 11.68 -5.09
CA VAL A 121 -4.37 11.01 -3.82
C VAL A 121 -5.64 11.50 -3.13
N HIS A 122 -6.19 12.66 -3.53
CA HIS A 122 -7.44 13.23 -3.01
C HIS A 122 -8.66 12.58 -3.68
N ARG A 123 -8.74 11.26 -3.65
CA ARG A 123 -9.83 10.49 -4.25
C ARG A 123 -10.65 9.76 -3.20
N GLU A 124 -11.84 9.36 -3.58
CA GLU A 124 -12.59 8.39 -2.79
C GLU A 124 -11.86 7.05 -2.79
N PHE A 125 -11.52 6.57 -1.60
CA PHE A 125 -10.86 5.30 -1.43
C PHE A 125 -11.70 4.37 -0.56
N ARG A 126 -11.94 3.15 -1.04
CA ARG A 126 -12.84 2.19 -0.39
C ARG A 126 -12.40 1.82 1.04
N TRP A 127 -11.08 1.85 1.30
CA TRP A 127 -10.49 1.46 2.58
C TRP A 127 -10.15 2.67 3.45
N ASP A 128 -10.61 3.86 3.07
CA ASP A 128 -10.47 5.06 3.88
C ASP A 128 -11.35 4.93 5.14
N LEU A 129 -10.73 4.81 6.30
CA LEU A 129 -11.42 4.68 7.57
C LEU A 129 -12.27 5.91 7.89
N MET A 130 -11.91 7.10 7.41
CA MET A 130 -12.73 8.30 7.59
C MET A 130 -14.11 8.18 6.92
N ARG A 131 -14.26 7.26 5.99
CA ARG A 131 -15.53 6.94 5.32
C ARG A 131 -16.29 5.79 5.95
N ALA A 132 -15.80 5.24 7.08
CA ALA A 132 -16.46 4.14 7.78
C ALA A 132 -17.96 4.40 8.07
N PRO A 133 -18.42 5.62 8.42
CA PRO A 133 -19.85 5.90 8.58
C PRO A 133 -20.70 5.59 7.33
N GLY A 134 -20.12 5.67 6.13
CA GLY A 134 -20.80 5.36 4.87
C GLY A 134 -21.27 3.91 4.73
N VAL A 135 -20.71 2.98 5.51
CA VAL A 135 -21.15 1.57 5.50
C VAL A 135 -22.33 1.28 6.43
N LEU A 136 -22.86 2.30 7.11
CA LEU A 136 -23.96 2.13 8.09
C LEU A 136 -25.16 1.39 7.48
N GLY A 137 -25.54 1.74 6.25
CA GLY A 137 -26.65 1.08 5.53
C GLY A 137 -26.40 -0.40 5.24
N LEU A 138 -25.14 -0.82 5.12
CA LEU A 138 -24.76 -2.21 4.85
C LEU A 138 -24.87 -3.12 6.07
N THR A 139 -25.02 -2.56 7.27
CA THR A 139 -25.17 -3.34 8.51
C THR A 139 -26.42 -4.21 8.52
N THR A 140 -27.43 -3.87 7.70
CA THR A 140 -28.64 -4.68 7.51
C THR A 140 -28.35 -6.07 6.93
N HIS A 141 -27.23 -6.23 6.22
CA HIS A 141 -26.79 -7.50 5.64
C HIS A 141 -26.07 -8.42 6.64
N ILE A 142 -25.83 -7.95 7.87
CA ILE A 142 -25.24 -8.78 8.93
C ILE A 142 -26.38 -9.62 9.53
N PRO A 143 -26.40 -10.95 9.34
CA PRO A 143 -27.52 -11.78 9.76
C PRO A 143 -27.59 -11.91 11.30
N ASP A 144 -26.44 -11.94 11.97
CA ASP A 144 -26.36 -12.01 13.42
C ASP A 144 -26.74 -10.68 14.08
N PRO A 145 -27.82 -10.63 14.90
CA PRO A 145 -28.27 -9.40 15.55
C PRO A 145 -27.25 -8.79 16.51
N GLU A 146 -26.49 -9.64 17.23
CA GLU A 146 -25.50 -9.17 18.22
C GLU A 146 -24.29 -8.55 17.50
N GLY A 147 -23.76 -9.22 16.49
CA GLY A 147 -22.72 -8.69 15.61
C GLY A 147 -23.13 -7.39 14.93
N ARG A 148 -24.37 -7.31 14.44
CA ARG A 148 -24.93 -6.07 13.86
C ARG A 148 -24.91 -4.92 14.87
N GLN A 149 -25.38 -5.16 16.10
CA GLN A 149 -25.38 -4.16 17.17
C GLN A 149 -23.96 -3.73 17.55
N HIS A 150 -23.02 -4.67 17.56
CA HIS A 150 -21.61 -4.36 17.82
C HIS A 150 -21.05 -3.40 16.76
N VAL A 151 -21.24 -3.71 15.47
CA VAL A 151 -20.80 -2.86 14.36
C VAL A 151 -21.47 -1.49 14.44
N LEU A 152 -22.78 -1.43 14.67
CA LEU A 152 -23.50 -0.15 14.81
C LEU A 152 -22.96 0.71 15.95
N ARG A 153 -22.63 0.14 17.10
CA ARG A 153 -22.02 0.89 18.23
C ARG A 153 -20.65 1.44 17.83
N SER A 154 -19.82 0.62 17.16
CA SER A 154 -18.49 1.02 16.73
C SER A 154 -18.53 2.17 15.73
N LEU A 155 -19.43 2.11 14.72
CA LEU A 155 -19.59 3.18 13.73
C LEU A 155 -20.12 4.48 14.35
N ARG A 156 -21.05 4.40 15.30
CA ARG A 156 -21.56 5.58 15.99
C ARG A 156 -20.47 6.24 16.85
N ARG A 157 -19.70 5.44 17.59
CA ARG A 157 -18.59 5.95 18.38
C ARG A 157 -17.55 6.64 17.48
N PHE A 158 -17.18 6.02 16.37
CA PHE A 158 -16.25 6.60 15.40
C PHE A 158 -16.76 7.98 14.91
N ALA A 159 -18.05 8.08 14.55
CA ALA A 159 -18.63 9.33 14.06
C ALA A 159 -18.76 10.44 15.12
N THR A 160 -18.62 10.12 16.43
CA THR A 160 -18.64 11.12 17.50
C THR A 160 -17.25 11.55 17.95
N ASP A 161 -16.23 10.70 17.71
CA ASP A 161 -14.86 10.91 18.18
C ASP A 161 -13.96 11.54 17.09
N THR A 162 -14.47 11.70 15.87
CA THR A 162 -13.81 12.34 14.69
C THR A 162 -14.50 13.63 14.28
#